data_a852c5b9203ca048b9b605994e622261
#
_entry.id   a852c5b9203ca048b9b605994e622261
#
_cell.length_a   1.000
_cell.length_b   1.000
_cell.length_c   1.000
_cell.angle_alpha   90.00
_cell.angle_beta   90.00
_cell.angle_gamma   90.00
#
_symmetry.space_group_name_H-M   'P 1'
#
loop_
_entity.id
_entity.type
_entity.pdbx_description
1 polymer ?
#
loop_
_entity_poly.entity_id
_entity_poly.type
_entity_poly.pdbx_seq_one_letter_code
_entity_poly.pdbx_strand_id
1 'polypeptide(L)' 'SYVEEYLAKLETSLSQQLSTKVSLTYDKDKGGSLKVDYYNLEDVERLADFLNLDLSAE' A
#
# COMPACT_ATOMS: atom_id res chain seq x y z
N SER A 1 18.42 6.44 7.52
CA SER A 1 18.49 7.46 6.48
C SER A 1 17.13 8.12 6.27
N TYR A 2 17.15 9.22 5.56
CA TYR A 2 15.91 9.94 5.25
C TYR A 2 14.90 9.06 4.50
N VAL A 3 15.39 8.30 3.54
CA VAL A 3 14.52 7.43 2.74
C VAL A 3 13.88 6.35 3.60
N GLU A 4 14.68 5.72 4.46
CA GLU A 4 14.16 4.69 5.36
C GLU A 4 13.09 5.23 6.30
N GLU A 5 13.31 6.43 6.84
CA GLU A 5 12.34 7.07 7.72
C GLU A 5 11.06 7.41 6.98
N TYR A 6 11.18 7.92 5.76
CA TYR A 6 10.02 8.27 4.94
C TYR A 6 9.18 7.03 4.64
N LEU A 7 9.84 5.94 4.24
CA LEU A 7 9.13 4.71 3.91
C LEU A 7 8.44 4.10 5.13
N ALA A 8 9.08 4.17 6.30
CA ALA A 8 8.47 3.68 7.53
C ALA A 8 7.20 4.46 7.87
N LYS A 9 7.23 5.78 7.72
CA LYS A 9 6.06 6.62 7.95
C LYS A 9 4.95 6.32 6.95
N LEU A 10 5.32 6.09 5.69
CA LEU A 10 4.36 5.79 4.65
C LEU A 10 3.69 4.44 4.91
N GLU A 11 4.47 3.42 5.31
CA GLU A 11 3.91 2.12 5.69
C GLU A 11 2.88 2.27 6.80
N THR A 12 3.24 3.00 7.84
CA THR A 12 2.36 3.20 8.98
C THR A 12 1.07 3.90 8.56
N SER A 13 1.20 4.97 7.78
CA SER A 13 0.04 5.72 7.32
C SER A 13 -0.89 4.87 6.46
N LEU A 14 -0.32 4.13 5.52
CA LEU A 14 -1.11 3.26 4.64
C LEU A 14 -1.77 2.13 5.43
N SER A 15 -1.03 1.53 6.36
CA SER A 15 -1.58 0.46 7.20
C SER A 15 -2.78 0.94 7.99
N GLN A 16 -2.71 2.16 8.51
CA GLN A 16 -3.81 2.73 9.27
C GLN A 16 -5.02 3.04 8.38
N GLN A 17 -4.77 3.61 7.22
CA GLN A 17 -5.86 3.98 6.31
C GLN A 17 -6.54 2.76 5.71
N LEU A 18 -5.78 1.72 5.40
CA LEU A 18 -6.30 0.51 4.79
C LEU A 18 -6.71 -0.54 5.82
N SER A 19 -6.39 -0.32 7.08
CA SER A 19 -6.68 -1.24 8.19
C SER A 19 -6.12 -2.63 7.93
N THR A 20 -4.93 -2.69 7.35
CA THR A 20 -4.27 -3.96 7.08
C THR A 20 -2.76 -3.74 7.03
N LYS A 21 -2.02 -4.84 6.95
CA LYS A 21 -0.56 -4.75 6.89
C LYS A 21 -0.10 -4.30 5.52
N VAL A 22 0.77 -3.30 5.50
CA VAL A 22 1.38 -2.78 4.30
C VAL A 22 2.89 -2.84 4.47
N SER A 23 3.58 -3.33 3.46
CA SER A 23 5.04 -3.43 3.46
C SER A 23 5.59 -2.74 2.23
N LEU A 24 6.64 -1.95 2.45
CA LEU A 24 7.35 -1.27 1.37
C LEU A 24 8.81 -1.70 1.39
N THR A 25 9.34 -2.01 0.23
CA THR A 25 10.76 -2.27 0.07
C THR A 25 11.34 -1.23 -0.88
N TYR A 26 12.62 -0.96 -0.72
CA TYR A 26 13.29 0.03 -1.54
C TYR A 26 14.74 -0.37 -1.80
N ASP A 27 15.14 -0.28 -3.04
CA ASP A 27 16.53 -0.45 -3.45
C ASP A 27 16.80 0.64 -4.47
N LYS A 28 17.81 1.47 -4.22
CA LYS A 28 18.08 2.64 -5.06
C LYS A 28 18.39 2.30 -6.51
N ASP A 29 18.88 1.08 -6.75
CA ASP A 29 19.28 0.66 -8.10
C ASP A 29 18.23 -0.19 -8.79
N LYS A 30 17.41 -0.91 -8.02
CA LYS A 30 16.47 -1.88 -8.57
C LYS A 30 15.01 -1.51 -8.36
N GLY A 31 14.75 -0.40 -7.67
CA GLY A 31 13.40 -0.02 -7.31
C GLY A 31 12.95 -0.75 -6.07
N GLY A 32 11.68 -1.10 -6.02
CA GLY A 32 11.16 -1.77 -4.84
C GLY A 32 9.77 -2.30 -5.10
N SER A 33 9.06 -2.58 -4.01
CA SER A 33 7.73 -3.13 -4.12
C SER A 33 6.84 -2.62 -3.00
N LEU A 34 5.55 -2.64 -3.26
CA LEU A 34 4.51 -2.34 -2.29
C LEU A 34 3.65 -3.59 -2.16
N LYS A 35 3.53 -4.11 -0.95
CA LYS A 35 2.73 -5.28 -0.68
C LYS A 35 1.64 -4.92 0.32
N VAL A 36 0.41 -5.23 -0.03
CA VAL A 36 -0.75 -5.01 0.84
C VAL A 36 -1.42 -6.36 1.08
N ASP A 37 -1.50 -6.75 2.35
CA ASP A 37 -2.17 -7.99 2.70
C ASP A 37 -3.68 -7.77 2.73
N TYR A 38 -4.43 -8.80 2.38
CA TYR A 38 -5.88 -8.77 2.51
C TYR A 38 -6.35 -10.17 2.92
N TYR A 39 -7.52 -10.24 3.54
CA TYR A 39 -8.07 -11.49 4.04
C TYR A 39 -9.38 -11.86 3.36
N ASN A 40 -10.06 -10.89 2.77
CA ASN A 40 -11.35 -11.14 2.13
C ASN A 40 -11.60 -10.08 1.06
N LEU A 41 -12.69 -10.28 0.34
CA LEU A 41 -13.05 -9.39 -0.76
C LEU A 41 -13.30 -7.95 -0.30
N GLU A 42 -13.86 -7.77 0.88
CA GLU A 42 -14.12 -6.43 1.42
C GLU A 42 -12.83 -5.63 1.56
N ASP A 43 -11.76 -6.29 1.97
CA ASP A 43 -10.44 -5.64 2.07
C ASP A 43 -9.96 -5.18 0.70
N VAL A 44 -10.16 -6.01 -0.32
CA VAL A 44 -9.76 -5.68 -1.69
C VAL A 44 -10.58 -4.50 -2.21
N GLU A 45 -11.88 -4.50 -1.92
CA GLU A 45 -12.75 -3.41 -2.35
C GLU A 45 -12.34 -2.10 -1.68
N ARG A 46 -11.96 -2.16 -0.40
CA ARG A 46 -11.50 -0.98 0.33
C ARG A 46 -10.21 -0.43 -0.30
N LEU A 47 -9.31 -1.33 -0.71
CA LEU A 47 -8.09 -0.93 -1.38
C LEU A 47 -8.40 -0.26 -2.72
N ALA A 48 -9.30 -0.81 -3.49
CA ALA A 48 -9.71 -0.23 -4.77
C ALA A 48 -10.30 1.17 -4.57
N ASP A 49 -11.13 1.34 -3.54
CA ASP A 49 -11.70 2.64 -3.21
C ASP A 49 -10.61 3.63 -2.81
N PHE A 50 -9.66 3.18 -2.02
CA PHE A 50 -8.55 4.04 -1.61
C PHE A 50 -7.76 4.54 -2.81
N LEU A 51 -7.53 3.66 -3.79
CA LEU A 51 -6.80 4.01 -5.01
C LEU A 51 -7.68 4.73 -6.03
N ASN A 52 -8.95 4.89 -5.73
CA ASN A 52 -9.90 5.57 -6.60
C ASN A 52 -9.97 4.94 -8.00
N LEU A 53 -10.00 3.61 -8.02
CA LEU A 53 -10.09 2.88 -9.28
C LEU A 53 -11.52 2.78 -9.76
N ASP A 54 -11.72 3.01 -11.06
CA ASP A 54 -13.03 2.82 -11.69
C ASP A 54 -13.01 1.50 -12.47
N LEU A 55 -13.61 0.48 -11.87
CA LEU A 55 -13.62 -0.85 -12.45
C LEU A 55 -14.85 -1.09 -13.34
N SER A 56 -15.73 -0.12 -13.45
CA SER A 56 -16.89 -0.21 -14.31
C SER A 56 -16.57 0.17 -15.77
N ALA A 57 -15.45 0.83 -15.99
CA ALA A 57 -15.02 1.25 -17.32
C ALA A 57 -14.22 0.12 -17.99
N GLU A 58 -14.76 -0.43 -19.04
CA GLU A 58 -14.07 -1.48 -19.78
C GLU A 58 -13.91 -1.10 -21.24
#